data_be8b7d7ddc4173d42138b4416589be2e
#
_entry.id   be8b7d7ddc4173d42138b4416589be2e
#
_cell.length_a   1.000
_cell.length_b   1.000
_cell.length_c   1.000
_cell.angle_alpha   90.00
_cell.angle_beta   90.00
_cell.angle_gamma   90.00
#
_symmetry.space_group_name_H-M   'P 1'
#
loop_
_entity.id
_entity.type
_entity.pdbx_description
1 polymer ?
#
loop_
_entity_poly.entity_id
_entity_poly.type
_entity_poly.pdbx_seq_one_letter_code
_entity_poly.pdbx_strand_id
1 'polypeptide(L)'
;MKTRIFHPDRIKQFLHAFLFCFFIFITACVIGGCAKCPPITFSSVLDIQADESGTRTMSVTANKKTLQKLFHNSNFSFQSFITANCPKGLEWNYVDTASAYELTFILSFDSLDEYQEKIDALTGIEQFSSISRPQVGVKTGFTLSEPDDVMAVFAWFTDALKERTGLSDSKLLSYLSQQENELIYNGRSYKSQNNALVCNAEKILDAKRIDILTSLSLDKWNRTIYIIFPDELRDNASNVKSYLDAIVPDGIEAVWNNDTTWQLTFSAESFKELCVQTSQLFQSSSKSLASESIIAENSMKIVHSYEEPFQFSFFVPDSGTARARYFYSTDTNAALAVYDNDHKVQNLPLARDGYDGYVCLFDDLVEGGCTYNYDAIFQYQPQQITVSTQIKSIQLLTRTITLSLGEVPKLHQKLITDTAKRDTYNFGTITAKTDDENHLTLFFTQTGTPSYLAKGFEAFFGGKESIDYCSHTTALFQPKHTYRFTENMDFSNFLVQPDATLITVMVQLPNGTAIMSDSLESSLTTENNILDNVYSAKTTDNVLSLTMTLSQPNAVYYLCLLSLIIIVSAILYSAYKWLSADKMQKLSKKK
;
A
#
# COMPACT_ATOMS: atom_id res chain seq x y z
N MET A 1 72.82 -66.98 -2.10
CA MET A 1 72.81 -66.93 -0.63
C MET A 1 74.05 -66.17 -0.19
N LYS A 2 73.97 -64.90 0.24
CA LYS A 2 75.05 -64.12 0.83
C LYS A 2 74.65 -63.82 2.26
N THR A 3 75.26 -64.51 3.18
CA THR A 3 75.23 -64.29 4.62
C THR A 3 75.84 -62.92 4.94
N ARG A 4 75.02 -61.96 5.44
CA ARG A 4 75.52 -60.72 5.98
C ARG A 4 76.04 -60.95 7.39
N ILE A 5 77.32 -60.84 7.54
CA ILE A 5 78.07 -60.89 8.81
C ILE A 5 77.72 -59.58 9.58
N PHE A 6 77.09 -59.74 10.75
CA PHE A 6 76.83 -58.65 11.68
C PHE A 6 78.12 -58.18 12.31
N HIS A 7 78.49 -56.91 12.09
CA HIS A 7 79.65 -56.27 12.68
C HIS A 7 79.47 -56.03 14.20
N PRO A 8 80.31 -56.49 15.08
CA PRO A 8 80.17 -56.40 16.55
C PRO A 8 80.13 -54.95 17.08
N ASP A 9 80.66 -53.99 16.34
CA ASP A 9 80.64 -52.56 16.75
C ASP A 9 79.26 -51.88 16.68
N ARG A 10 78.37 -52.33 15.84
CA ARG A 10 76.99 -51.80 15.81
C ARG A 10 76.12 -52.27 16.98
N ILE A 11 76.44 -53.47 17.53
CA ILE A 11 75.69 -53.96 18.71
C ILE A 11 76.13 -53.17 19.96
N LYS A 12 77.38 -52.79 20.08
CA LYS A 12 77.88 -51.92 21.19
C LYS A 12 77.24 -50.51 21.10
N GLN A 13 77.14 -49.90 19.90
CA GLN A 13 76.55 -48.60 19.74
C GLN A 13 75.03 -48.63 20.07
N PHE A 14 74.33 -49.69 19.71
CA PHE A 14 72.90 -49.86 20.02
C PHE A 14 72.71 -50.09 21.53
N LEU A 15 73.64 -50.83 22.20
CA LEU A 15 73.53 -51.04 23.64
C LEU A 15 73.84 -49.77 24.43
N HIS A 16 74.79 -48.94 23.98
CA HIS A 16 75.03 -47.62 24.60
C HIS A 16 73.93 -46.64 24.39
N ALA A 17 73.30 -46.58 23.19
CA ALA A 17 72.16 -45.74 22.92
C ALA A 17 70.92 -46.17 23.74
N PHE A 18 70.69 -47.48 23.88
CA PHE A 18 69.61 -48.02 24.71
C PHE A 18 69.80 -47.74 26.21
N LEU A 19 71.03 -47.93 26.73
CA LEU A 19 71.34 -47.58 28.11
C LEU A 19 71.26 -46.08 28.37
N PHE A 20 71.59 -45.23 27.40
CA PHE A 20 71.52 -43.80 27.54
C PHE A 20 70.05 -43.35 27.51
N CYS A 21 69.21 -43.87 26.62
CA CYS A 21 67.73 -43.62 26.61
C CYS A 21 67.07 -44.17 27.87
N PHE A 22 67.49 -45.33 28.38
CA PHE A 22 66.96 -45.92 29.62
C PHE A 22 67.36 -45.08 30.85
N PHE A 23 68.56 -44.52 30.86
CA PHE A 23 69.02 -43.62 31.93
C PHE A 23 68.28 -42.25 31.86
N ILE A 24 68.03 -41.73 30.67
CA ILE A 24 67.13 -40.52 30.49
C ILE A 24 65.75 -40.82 30.94
N PHE A 25 65.22 -42.00 30.64
CA PHE A 25 63.87 -42.40 31.07
C PHE A 25 63.76 -42.56 32.59
N ILE A 26 64.75 -43.16 33.22
CA ILE A 26 64.81 -43.27 34.70
C ILE A 26 65.04 -41.91 35.36
N THR A 27 65.91 -41.04 34.80
CA THR A 27 66.04 -39.67 35.32
C THR A 27 64.82 -38.84 35.10
N ALA A 28 64.11 -38.98 33.98
CA ALA A 28 62.82 -38.34 33.76
C ALA A 28 61.71 -38.84 34.72
N CYS A 29 61.71 -40.16 35.04
CA CYS A 29 60.79 -40.73 36.03
C CYS A 29 61.16 -40.35 37.48
N VAL A 30 62.44 -40.14 37.80
CA VAL A 30 62.91 -39.74 39.15
C VAL A 30 62.77 -38.23 39.37
N ILE A 31 62.92 -37.40 38.32
CA ILE A 31 62.73 -35.96 38.40
C ILE A 31 61.22 -35.63 38.35
N GLY A 32 60.38 -36.52 37.77
CA GLY A 32 58.92 -36.40 37.75
C GLY A 32 58.19 -36.74 39.06
N GLY A 33 58.93 -37.19 40.08
CA GLY A 33 58.40 -37.79 41.31
C GLY A 33 58.03 -36.84 42.47
N CYS A 34 57.99 -35.53 42.30
CA CYS A 34 57.16 -34.68 43.19
C CYS A 34 55.71 -34.73 42.72
N ALA A 35 54.91 -35.60 43.31
CA ALA A 35 53.46 -35.58 43.12
C ALA A 35 52.98 -34.19 43.45
N LYS A 36 52.80 -33.32 42.41
CA LYS A 36 52.12 -32.04 42.56
C LYS A 36 50.72 -32.36 43.05
N CYS A 37 50.37 -31.77 44.16
CA CYS A 37 48.98 -31.89 44.62
C CYS A 37 48.07 -31.43 43.49
N PRO A 38 46.95 -32.15 43.17
CA PRO A 38 46.06 -31.75 42.14
C PRO A 38 45.46 -30.36 42.49
N PRO A 39 45.38 -29.44 41.56
CA PRO A 39 44.90 -28.10 41.83
C PRO A 39 43.42 -28.11 42.25
N ILE A 40 42.97 -27.05 42.92
CA ILE A 40 41.55 -26.72 43.05
C ILE A 40 41.12 -26.22 41.69
N THR A 41 40.11 -26.84 41.11
CA THR A 41 39.64 -26.51 39.76
C THR A 41 38.33 -25.77 39.81
N PHE A 42 38.19 -24.79 38.89
CA PHE A 42 37.03 -23.93 38.77
C PHE A 42 36.50 -24.04 37.37
N SER A 43 35.17 -24.15 37.24
CA SER A 43 34.46 -24.09 35.96
C SER A 43 33.18 -23.26 36.10
N SER A 44 32.70 -22.71 35.00
CA SER A 44 31.48 -21.93 34.98
C SER A 44 30.70 -22.17 33.69
N VAL A 45 29.41 -22.29 33.79
CA VAL A 45 28.51 -22.41 32.66
C VAL A 45 27.38 -21.38 32.84
N LEU A 46 27.28 -20.45 31.89
CA LEU A 46 26.16 -19.52 31.79
C LEU A 46 25.13 -20.09 30.79
N ASP A 47 23.96 -20.46 31.24
CA ASP A 47 22.87 -20.99 30.41
C ASP A 47 21.73 -19.99 30.36
N ILE A 48 21.48 -19.45 29.17
CA ILE A 48 20.45 -18.41 28.87
C ILE A 48 19.36 -19.04 28.02
N GLN A 49 18.12 -18.87 28.44
CA GLN A 49 16.96 -19.33 27.70
C GLN A 49 16.51 -18.31 26.65
N ALA A 50 15.57 -18.69 25.79
CA ALA A 50 15.05 -17.84 24.72
C ALA A 50 14.33 -16.57 25.23
N ASP A 51 13.81 -16.59 26.45
CA ASP A 51 13.13 -15.47 27.15
C ASP A 51 14.11 -14.58 27.95
N GLU A 52 15.41 -14.76 27.75
CA GLU A 52 16.51 -14.07 28.44
C GLU A 52 16.63 -14.41 29.95
N SER A 53 15.81 -15.33 30.47
CA SER A 53 16.05 -15.91 31.79
C SER A 53 17.17 -16.94 31.77
N GLY A 54 17.68 -17.30 32.93
CA GLY A 54 18.71 -18.35 32.96
C GLY A 54 19.37 -18.59 34.29
N THR A 55 20.46 -19.33 34.20
CA THR A 55 21.30 -19.67 35.37
C THR A 55 22.77 -19.61 35.03
N ARG A 56 23.57 -19.14 35.97
CA ARG A 56 25.01 -19.36 35.93
C ARG A 56 25.40 -20.42 36.97
N THR A 57 25.83 -21.57 36.48
CA THR A 57 26.32 -22.66 37.32
C THR A 57 27.82 -22.58 37.44
N MET A 58 28.31 -22.44 38.66
CA MET A 58 29.73 -22.30 38.99
C MET A 58 30.16 -23.49 39.82
N SER A 59 31.20 -24.22 39.41
CA SER A 59 31.63 -25.44 40.07
C SER A 59 33.07 -25.33 40.58
N VAL A 60 33.30 -25.83 41.77
CA VAL A 60 34.62 -25.96 42.41
C VAL A 60 34.87 -27.40 42.81
N THR A 61 35.95 -27.97 42.30
CA THR A 61 36.43 -29.28 42.76
C THR A 61 37.72 -29.11 43.55
N ALA A 62 37.68 -29.36 44.84
CA ALA A 62 38.80 -29.18 45.75
C ALA A 62 39.32 -30.51 46.30
N ASN A 63 40.49 -30.96 45.89
CA ASN A 63 41.09 -32.19 46.37
C ASN A 63 41.42 -32.08 47.88
N LYS A 64 41.00 -33.08 48.67
CA LYS A 64 41.23 -33.12 50.13
C LYS A 64 42.67 -32.98 50.54
N LYS A 65 43.62 -33.62 49.82
CA LYS A 65 45.08 -33.52 50.11
C LYS A 65 45.57 -32.09 49.89
N THR A 66 45.11 -31.43 48.89
CA THR A 66 45.47 -30.03 48.59
C THR A 66 44.91 -29.08 49.66
N LEU A 67 43.69 -29.25 50.09
CA LEU A 67 43.14 -28.47 51.17
C LEU A 67 43.86 -28.71 52.52
N GLN A 68 44.18 -29.97 52.86
CA GLN A 68 44.98 -30.29 54.07
C GLN A 68 46.33 -29.59 54.03
N LYS A 69 47.00 -29.52 52.87
CA LYS A 69 48.23 -28.83 52.71
C LYS A 69 48.12 -27.31 52.82
N LEU A 70 47.03 -26.73 52.30
CA LEU A 70 46.77 -25.30 52.35
C LEU A 70 46.43 -24.82 53.76
N PHE A 71 45.63 -25.58 54.52
CA PHE A 71 45.17 -25.15 55.84
C PHE A 71 45.99 -25.62 57.03
N HIS A 72 46.98 -26.47 56.82
CA HIS A 72 47.87 -27.01 57.88
C HIS A 72 47.12 -27.46 59.17
N ASN A 73 45.81 -27.73 59.09
CA ASN A 73 44.93 -28.03 60.25
C ASN A 73 44.09 -29.26 60.00
N SER A 74 44.13 -30.22 60.92
CA SER A 74 43.30 -31.44 60.84
C SER A 74 41.81 -31.22 61.14
N ASN A 75 41.44 -30.08 61.70
CA ASN A 75 40.06 -29.77 62.09
C ASN A 75 39.37 -28.76 61.14
N PHE A 76 39.88 -28.58 59.91
CA PHE A 76 39.29 -27.68 58.94
C PHE A 76 38.00 -28.27 58.35
N SER A 77 36.87 -27.59 58.55
CA SER A 77 35.60 -27.90 57.88
C SER A 77 35.44 -27.03 56.65
N PHE A 78 35.53 -27.64 55.47
CA PHE A 78 35.39 -26.93 54.19
C PHE A 78 33.95 -26.41 54.02
N GLN A 79 32.95 -27.19 54.49
CA GLN A 79 31.54 -26.74 54.45
C GLN A 79 31.32 -25.47 55.30
N SER A 80 31.87 -25.42 56.53
CA SER A 80 31.76 -24.23 57.39
C SER A 80 32.46 -23.01 56.77
N PHE A 81 33.58 -23.23 56.08
CA PHE A 81 34.27 -22.19 55.35
C PHE A 81 33.39 -21.61 54.25
N ILE A 82 32.73 -22.45 53.44
CA ILE A 82 31.84 -21.99 52.37
C ILE A 82 30.64 -21.25 52.97
N THR A 83 29.97 -21.81 54.00
CA THR A 83 28.81 -21.15 54.65
C THR A 83 29.16 -19.77 55.18
N ALA A 84 30.38 -19.55 55.65
CA ALA A 84 30.82 -18.26 56.20
C ALA A 84 31.16 -17.22 55.12
N ASN A 85 31.57 -17.63 53.90
CA ASN A 85 32.12 -16.73 52.87
C ASN A 85 31.29 -16.70 51.60
N CYS A 86 30.29 -17.58 51.41
CA CYS A 86 29.47 -17.58 50.23
C CYS A 86 28.62 -16.28 50.14
N PRO A 87 28.66 -15.55 49.02
CA PRO A 87 27.86 -14.37 48.80
C PRO A 87 26.36 -14.64 48.97
N LYS A 88 25.64 -13.67 49.52
CA LYS A 88 24.17 -13.74 49.59
C LYS A 88 23.57 -13.75 48.17
N GLY A 89 22.60 -14.63 47.94
CA GLY A 89 21.94 -14.76 46.65
C GLY A 89 22.46 -15.88 45.79
N LEU A 90 23.55 -16.56 46.18
CA LEU A 90 23.98 -17.81 45.57
C LEU A 90 23.34 -19.01 46.28
N GLU A 91 22.64 -19.83 45.52
CA GLU A 91 22.29 -21.17 45.97
C GLU A 91 23.49 -22.06 45.80
N TRP A 92 23.77 -22.95 46.78
CA TRP A 92 24.89 -23.86 46.67
C TRP A 92 24.61 -25.26 47.17
N ASN A 93 25.28 -26.22 46.56
CA ASN A 93 25.28 -27.62 46.91
C ASN A 93 26.69 -28.14 47.19
N TYR A 94 26.81 -29.15 48.03
CA TYR A 94 28.07 -29.68 48.46
C TYR A 94 28.01 -31.21 48.45
N VAL A 95 28.99 -31.83 47.79
CA VAL A 95 29.15 -33.26 47.73
C VAL A 95 30.55 -33.62 48.28
N ASP A 96 30.57 -34.47 49.28
CA ASP A 96 31.80 -35.00 49.88
C ASP A 96 32.13 -36.38 49.28
N THR A 97 33.12 -36.43 48.40
CA THR A 97 33.60 -37.64 47.77
C THR A 97 34.84 -38.21 48.55
N ALA A 98 35.26 -39.40 48.21
CA ALA A 98 36.45 -40.02 48.86
C ALA A 98 37.73 -39.19 48.71
N SER A 99 37.89 -38.47 47.60
CA SER A 99 39.15 -37.76 47.25
C SER A 99 39.02 -36.25 47.18
N ALA A 100 37.81 -35.70 47.04
CA ALA A 100 37.56 -34.28 46.79
C ALA A 100 36.26 -33.83 47.44
N TYR A 101 36.14 -32.52 47.56
CA TYR A 101 34.87 -31.80 47.76
C TYR A 101 34.44 -31.19 46.46
N GLU A 102 33.18 -31.43 46.10
CA GLU A 102 32.56 -30.87 44.91
C GLU A 102 31.47 -29.88 45.33
N LEU A 103 31.62 -28.63 44.89
CA LEU A 103 30.68 -27.55 45.21
C LEU A 103 30.07 -27.05 43.90
N THR A 104 28.81 -26.82 43.93
CA THR A 104 28.06 -26.17 42.83
C THR A 104 27.35 -24.98 43.39
N PHE A 105 27.58 -23.81 42.78
CA PHE A 105 26.88 -22.56 43.11
C PHE A 105 26.01 -22.20 41.93
N ILE A 106 24.79 -21.71 42.18
CA ILE A 106 23.82 -21.34 41.14
C ILE A 106 23.42 -19.90 41.36
N LEU A 107 23.56 -19.07 40.32
CA LEU A 107 23.08 -17.73 40.22
C LEU A 107 21.93 -17.75 39.22
N SER A 108 20.68 -17.68 39.67
CA SER A 108 19.48 -17.62 38.82
C SER A 108 19.12 -16.17 38.53
N PHE A 109 18.56 -15.91 37.34
CA PHE A 109 18.09 -14.60 36.92
C PHE A 109 16.89 -14.73 36.00
N ASP A 110 15.98 -13.72 36.04
CA ASP A 110 14.77 -13.65 35.21
C ASP A 110 14.98 -12.78 33.96
N SER A 111 16.09 -12.01 33.89
CA SER A 111 16.45 -11.20 32.73
C SER A 111 17.95 -11.00 32.63
N LEU A 112 18.45 -10.65 31.44
CA LEU A 112 19.88 -10.32 31.25
C LEU A 112 20.31 -9.07 32.01
N ASP A 113 19.44 -8.10 32.19
CA ASP A 113 19.75 -6.90 32.97
C ASP A 113 19.94 -7.26 34.46
N GLU A 114 19.08 -8.13 35.00
CA GLU A 114 19.26 -8.68 36.34
C GLU A 114 20.55 -9.55 36.46
N TYR A 115 20.86 -10.31 35.40
CA TYR A 115 22.11 -11.05 35.35
C TYR A 115 23.33 -10.13 35.46
N GLN A 116 23.32 -9.03 34.70
CA GLN A 116 24.41 -8.05 34.72
C GLN A 116 24.59 -7.46 36.13
N GLU A 117 23.52 -7.04 36.79
CA GLU A 117 23.59 -6.52 38.14
C GLU A 117 24.16 -7.56 39.14
N LYS A 118 23.68 -8.79 39.05
CA LYS A 118 24.12 -9.88 39.94
C LYS A 118 25.57 -10.28 39.73
N ILE A 119 26.01 -10.35 38.47
CA ILE A 119 27.41 -10.77 38.17
C ILE A 119 28.40 -9.65 38.49
N ASP A 120 28.04 -8.40 38.29
CA ASP A 120 28.83 -7.23 38.68
C ASP A 120 28.99 -7.19 40.20
N ALA A 121 27.93 -7.42 40.96
CA ALA A 121 27.97 -7.52 42.41
C ALA A 121 28.82 -8.70 42.91
N LEU A 122 28.77 -9.84 42.21
CA LEU A 122 29.52 -11.04 42.55
C LEU A 122 31.04 -10.87 42.28
N THR A 123 31.38 -10.28 41.14
CA THR A 123 32.78 -10.10 40.73
C THR A 123 33.40 -8.84 41.31
N GLY A 124 32.62 -7.87 41.72
CA GLY A 124 33.06 -6.53 42.11
C GLY A 124 33.62 -5.72 40.93
N ILE A 125 33.34 -6.13 39.70
CA ILE A 125 33.80 -5.47 38.46
C ILE A 125 32.54 -4.87 37.79
N GLU A 126 32.52 -3.57 37.66
CA GLU A 126 31.45 -2.86 36.95
C GLU A 126 31.46 -3.22 35.47
N GLN A 127 30.32 -3.60 34.92
CA GLN A 127 30.17 -4.09 33.54
C GLN A 127 31.02 -5.30 33.20
N PHE A 128 31.12 -6.28 34.13
CA PHE A 128 31.77 -7.55 33.87
C PHE A 128 31.15 -8.26 32.64
N SER A 129 29.82 -8.24 32.54
CA SER A 129 29.09 -8.68 31.37
C SER A 129 28.55 -7.44 30.62
N SER A 130 28.88 -7.32 29.35
CA SER A 130 28.39 -6.25 28.48
C SER A 130 27.24 -6.77 27.64
N ILE A 131 26.07 -6.19 27.81
CA ILE A 131 24.84 -6.53 27.08
C ILE A 131 24.47 -5.34 26.21
N SER A 132 24.33 -5.57 24.92
CA SER A 132 23.85 -4.56 23.97
C SER A 132 22.63 -5.08 23.23
N ARG A 133 21.62 -4.20 23.06
CA ARG A 133 20.44 -4.48 22.25
C ARG A 133 20.46 -3.60 21.00
N PRO A 134 20.01 -4.13 19.84
CA PRO A 134 19.96 -3.33 18.62
C PRO A 134 19.04 -2.11 18.81
N GLN A 135 19.54 -0.93 18.44
CA GLN A 135 18.81 0.34 18.53
C GLN A 135 18.33 0.82 17.16
N VAL A 136 18.75 0.15 16.08
CA VAL A 136 18.53 0.57 14.70
C VAL A 136 18.07 -0.62 13.86
N GLY A 137 17.09 -0.34 12.99
CA GLY A 137 16.55 -1.35 12.08
C GLY A 137 15.49 -2.24 12.72
N VAL A 138 14.98 -3.17 11.93
CA VAL A 138 13.96 -4.13 12.35
C VAL A 138 14.65 -5.36 12.93
N LYS A 139 15.29 -5.16 14.08
CA LYS A 139 16.08 -6.19 14.76
C LYS A 139 15.67 -6.34 16.22
N THR A 140 15.66 -7.59 16.67
CA THR A 140 15.43 -7.93 18.08
C THR A 140 16.59 -8.78 18.62
N GLY A 141 16.54 -9.08 19.93
CA GLY A 141 17.56 -9.86 20.61
C GLY A 141 18.69 -9.01 21.18
N PHE A 142 19.82 -9.63 21.41
CA PHE A 142 20.94 -9.01 22.12
C PHE A 142 22.30 -9.54 21.65
N THR A 143 23.34 -8.78 21.95
CA THR A 143 24.73 -9.27 21.96
C THR A 143 25.24 -9.21 23.38
N LEU A 144 25.69 -10.36 23.92
CA LEU A 144 26.33 -10.47 25.22
C LEU A 144 27.81 -10.77 25.01
N SER A 145 28.67 -10.04 25.74
CA SER A 145 30.10 -10.27 25.77
C SER A 145 30.61 -10.19 27.21
N GLU A 146 31.33 -11.22 27.68
CA GLU A 146 31.98 -11.22 28.98
C GLU A 146 33.41 -11.78 28.88
N PRO A 147 34.33 -11.41 29.79
CA PRO A 147 35.66 -11.97 29.83
C PRO A 147 35.61 -13.48 30.06
N ASP A 148 36.49 -14.21 29.36
CA ASP A 148 36.70 -15.64 29.65
C ASP A 148 37.63 -15.78 30.86
N ASP A 149 37.16 -15.32 32.01
CA ASP A 149 37.88 -15.34 33.28
C ASP A 149 37.03 -15.96 34.39
N VAL A 150 37.08 -17.28 34.52
CA VAL A 150 36.41 -18.01 35.61
C VAL A 150 36.90 -17.55 36.97
N MET A 151 38.17 -17.14 37.08
CA MET A 151 38.75 -16.76 38.39
C MET A 151 38.13 -15.45 38.89
N ALA A 152 37.80 -14.53 38.00
CA ALA A 152 37.07 -13.31 38.39
C ALA A 152 35.70 -13.63 39.02
N VAL A 153 34.99 -14.60 38.46
CA VAL A 153 33.67 -15.05 39.00
C VAL A 153 33.81 -15.67 40.39
N PHE A 154 34.96 -16.24 40.69
CA PHE A 154 35.31 -16.82 41.98
C PHE A 154 36.19 -15.91 42.84
N ALA A 155 36.31 -14.62 42.57
CA ALA A 155 37.15 -13.69 43.31
C ALA A 155 36.85 -13.75 44.82
N TRP A 156 35.61 -13.76 45.24
CA TRP A 156 35.17 -13.89 46.61
C TRP A 156 35.75 -15.17 47.30
N PHE A 157 35.78 -16.29 46.58
CA PHE A 157 36.26 -17.56 47.08
C PHE A 157 37.79 -17.53 47.23
N THR A 158 38.48 -17.00 46.22
CA THR A 158 39.94 -16.90 46.24
C THR A 158 40.43 -15.91 47.28
N ASP A 159 39.74 -14.81 47.50
CA ASP A 159 40.02 -13.83 48.55
C ASP A 159 39.82 -14.41 49.94
N ALA A 160 38.75 -15.17 50.16
CA ALA A 160 38.52 -15.89 51.43
C ALA A 160 39.60 -16.96 51.68
N LEU A 161 40.05 -17.66 50.61
CA LEU A 161 41.18 -18.60 50.72
C LEU A 161 42.47 -17.88 51.08
N LYS A 162 42.76 -16.75 50.47
CA LYS A 162 43.94 -15.91 50.73
C LYS A 162 43.96 -15.39 52.15
N GLU A 163 42.88 -14.83 52.62
CA GLU A 163 42.70 -14.34 53.99
C GLU A 163 42.92 -15.45 55.01
N ARG A 164 42.34 -16.61 54.77
CA ARG A 164 42.41 -17.75 55.71
C ARG A 164 43.77 -18.41 55.74
N THR A 165 44.49 -18.47 54.61
CA THR A 165 45.79 -19.15 54.48
C THR A 165 46.97 -18.24 54.70
N GLY A 166 46.82 -16.92 54.54
CA GLY A 166 47.89 -15.95 54.60
C GLY A 166 48.95 -16.10 53.49
N LEU A 167 48.58 -16.80 52.39
CA LEU A 167 49.48 -17.01 51.24
C LEU A 167 49.53 -15.78 50.35
N SER A 168 50.72 -15.58 49.71
CA SER A 168 50.80 -14.59 48.64
C SER A 168 50.07 -15.06 47.41
N ASP A 169 49.60 -14.11 46.58
CA ASP A 169 48.82 -14.39 45.36
C ASP A 169 49.52 -15.41 44.44
N SER A 170 50.81 -15.22 44.17
CA SER A 170 51.57 -16.12 43.32
C SER A 170 51.68 -17.57 43.86
N LYS A 171 51.69 -17.71 45.19
CA LYS A 171 51.69 -19.01 45.81
C LYS A 171 50.30 -19.65 45.82
N LEU A 172 49.27 -18.90 46.07
CA LEU A 172 47.89 -19.37 46.04
C LEU A 172 47.52 -19.80 44.61
N LEU A 173 47.80 -18.99 43.59
CA LEU A 173 47.58 -19.31 42.19
C LEU A 173 48.22 -20.63 41.74
N SER A 174 49.36 -21.03 42.36
CA SER A 174 49.99 -22.33 42.05
C SER A 174 49.12 -23.55 42.47
N TYR A 175 48.12 -23.36 43.30
CA TYR A 175 47.17 -24.39 43.74
C TYR A 175 45.81 -24.31 43.01
N LEU A 176 45.59 -23.30 42.19
CA LEU A 176 44.33 -23.06 41.50
C LEU A 176 44.47 -23.34 40.02
N SER A 177 43.42 -23.80 39.39
CA SER A 177 43.37 -24.03 37.95
C SER A 177 41.98 -23.72 37.42
N GLN A 178 41.93 -22.85 36.42
CA GLN A 178 40.71 -22.64 35.64
C GLN A 178 40.54 -23.82 34.69
N GLN A 179 39.31 -24.30 34.58
CA GLN A 179 38.88 -25.28 33.59
C GLN A 179 38.02 -24.62 32.54
N GLU A 180 36.81 -25.07 32.37
CA GLU A 180 35.90 -24.66 31.30
C GLU A 180 35.08 -23.45 31.75
N ASN A 181 34.99 -22.45 30.86
CA ASN A 181 34.02 -21.39 30.92
C ASN A 181 33.16 -21.47 29.65
N GLU A 182 31.88 -21.71 29.78
CA GLU A 182 30.98 -21.96 28.68
C GLU A 182 29.79 -21.03 28.77
N LEU A 183 29.30 -20.54 27.59
CA LEU A 183 28.06 -19.84 27.46
C LEU A 183 27.14 -20.68 26.57
N ILE A 184 25.94 -20.95 27.04
CA ILE A 184 24.88 -21.65 26.32
C ILE A 184 23.74 -20.68 26.13
N TYR A 185 23.26 -20.54 24.91
CA TYR A 185 22.03 -19.79 24.61
C TYR A 185 21.07 -20.67 23.83
N ASN A 186 19.90 -20.87 24.38
CA ASN A 186 18.84 -21.72 23.81
C ASN A 186 19.38 -23.10 23.37
N GLY A 187 20.17 -23.73 24.21
CA GLY A 187 20.78 -25.04 24.00
C GLY A 187 21.98 -25.06 23.04
N ARG A 188 22.45 -23.93 22.53
CA ARG A 188 23.62 -23.82 21.68
C ARG A 188 24.80 -23.28 22.47
N SER A 189 25.93 -24.04 22.47
CA SER A 189 27.18 -23.66 23.14
C SER A 189 27.99 -22.64 22.32
N TYR A 190 28.47 -21.63 23.01
CA TYR A 190 29.38 -20.59 22.50
C TYR A 190 30.73 -20.70 23.23
N LYS A 191 31.79 -20.93 22.48
CA LYS A 191 33.14 -21.05 23.02
C LYS A 191 33.85 -19.71 23.03
N SER A 192 34.78 -19.58 23.94
CA SER A 192 35.67 -18.42 24.06
C SER A 192 36.34 -18.06 22.73
N GLN A 193 36.30 -16.78 22.38
CA GLN A 193 37.01 -16.20 21.25
C GLN A 193 37.79 -14.97 21.74
N ASN A 194 39.08 -14.94 21.51
CA ASN A 194 39.92 -13.80 21.93
C ASN A 194 39.80 -13.44 23.43
N ASN A 195 39.77 -14.44 24.30
CA ASN A 195 39.58 -14.29 25.75
C ASN A 195 38.23 -13.66 26.16
N ALA A 196 37.24 -13.79 25.35
CA ALA A 196 35.86 -13.39 25.67
C ALA A 196 34.87 -14.48 25.26
N LEU A 197 33.80 -14.63 26.04
CA LEU A 197 32.61 -15.36 25.68
C LEU A 197 31.67 -14.37 25.00
N VAL A 198 31.33 -14.64 23.72
CA VAL A 198 30.47 -13.76 22.94
C VAL A 198 29.28 -14.55 22.41
N CYS A 199 28.09 -14.10 22.73
CA CYS A 199 26.84 -14.58 22.18
C CYS A 199 26.18 -13.46 21.35
N ASN A 200 25.99 -13.68 20.06
CA ASN A 200 25.15 -12.81 19.22
C ASN A 200 23.84 -13.54 18.95
N ALA A 201 22.79 -13.06 19.58
CA ALA A 201 21.41 -13.54 19.46
C ALA A 201 20.50 -12.55 18.69
N GLU A 202 21.11 -11.54 18.01
CA GLU A 202 20.33 -10.62 17.17
C GLU A 202 19.62 -11.37 16.05
N LYS A 203 18.34 -11.03 15.85
CA LYS A 203 17.50 -11.52 14.77
C LYS A 203 16.92 -10.34 14.00
N ILE A 204 16.86 -10.47 12.69
CA ILE A 204 16.11 -9.56 11.83
C ILE A 204 14.66 -10.04 11.83
N LEU A 205 13.72 -9.11 12.04
CA LEU A 205 12.29 -9.36 11.95
C LEU A 205 11.79 -8.94 10.57
N ASP A 206 11.80 -9.88 9.64
CA ASP A 206 11.25 -9.67 8.32
C ASP A 206 9.73 -9.48 8.40
N ALA A 207 9.18 -8.52 7.65
CA ALA A 207 7.74 -8.41 7.50
C ALA A 207 7.19 -9.69 6.85
N LYS A 208 6.12 -10.24 7.40
CA LYS A 208 5.41 -11.38 6.82
C LYS A 208 4.60 -10.96 5.60
N ARG A 209 4.00 -9.77 5.67
CA ARG A 209 3.12 -9.26 4.62
C ARG A 209 3.15 -7.74 4.59
N ILE A 210 3.07 -7.19 3.39
CA ILE A 210 2.97 -5.76 3.13
C ILE A 210 1.77 -5.56 2.19
N ASP A 211 0.74 -4.86 2.67
CA ASP A 211 -0.45 -4.52 1.89
C ASP A 211 -0.40 -3.03 1.55
N ILE A 212 -0.46 -2.70 0.27
CA ILE A 212 -0.43 -1.33 -0.23
C ILE A 212 -1.78 -1.02 -0.86
N LEU A 213 -2.51 -0.09 -0.28
CA LEU A 213 -3.81 0.37 -0.75
C LEU A 213 -3.63 1.76 -1.36
N THR A 214 -3.93 1.89 -2.63
CA THR A 214 -3.86 3.17 -3.35
C THR A 214 -5.24 3.53 -3.86
N SER A 215 -5.66 4.78 -3.67
CA SER A 215 -6.92 5.28 -4.22
C SER A 215 -6.78 6.67 -4.80
N LEU A 216 -7.49 6.90 -5.92
CA LEU A 216 -7.70 8.22 -6.48
C LEU A 216 -9.04 8.75 -5.97
N SER A 217 -9.01 9.82 -5.17
CA SER A 217 -10.19 10.57 -4.76
C SER A 217 -10.40 11.80 -5.65
N LEU A 218 -11.45 12.57 -5.39
CA LEU A 218 -11.82 13.75 -6.19
C LEU A 218 -10.70 14.80 -6.28
N ASP A 219 -9.95 14.97 -5.18
CA ASP A 219 -8.96 16.04 -5.06
C ASP A 219 -7.52 15.56 -5.01
N LYS A 220 -7.27 14.31 -4.61
CA LYS A 220 -5.94 13.82 -4.28
C LYS A 220 -5.80 12.30 -4.38
N TRP A 221 -4.56 11.87 -4.39
CA TRP A 221 -4.16 10.50 -4.21
C TRP A 221 -4.06 10.15 -2.73
N ASN A 222 -4.55 8.97 -2.34
CA ASN A 222 -4.41 8.47 -0.98
C ASN A 222 -3.70 7.13 -1.01
N ARG A 223 -2.90 6.87 0.04
CA ARG A 223 -2.23 5.60 0.25
C ARG A 223 -2.31 5.18 1.70
N THR A 224 -2.65 3.92 1.91
CA THR A 224 -2.54 3.25 3.21
C THR A 224 -1.66 2.02 3.03
N ILE A 225 -0.65 1.88 3.87
CA ILE A 225 0.27 0.74 3.85
C ILE A 225 0.15 0.01 5.18
N TYR A 226 -0.10 -1.30 5.13
CA TYR A 226 -0.07 -2.17 6.30
C TYR A 226 1.18 -3.03 6.23
N ILE A 227 2.05 -2.92 7.23
CA ILE A 227 3.23 -3.77 7.39
C ILE A 227 2.95 -4.71 8.55
N ILE A 228 2.91 -6.00 8.26
CA ILE A 228 2.54 -7.05 9.20
C ILE A 228 3.79 -7.85 9.54
N PHE A 229 4.23 -7.72 10.79
CA PHE A 229 5.39 -8.39 11.34
C PHE A 229 5.04 -9.76 11.92
N PRO A 230 6.03 -10.63 12.18
CA PRO A 230 5.84 -11.88 12.87
C PRO A 230 5.45 -11.69 14.35
N ASP A 231 4.88 -12.75 14.97
CA ASP A 231 4.40 -12.70 16.35
C ASP A 231 5.52 -12.46 17.37
N GLU A 232 6.76 -12.76 17.03
CA GLU A 232 7.98 -12.49 17.82
C GLU A 232 8.16 -10.99 18.12
N LEU A 233 7.49 -10.10 17.36
CA LEU A 233 7.49 -8.67 17.67
C LEU A 233 6.76 -8.35 18.99
N ARG A 234 5.77 -9.15 19.42
CA ARG A 234 4.99 -8.90 20.64
C ARG A 234 5.85 -8.89 21.89
N ASP A 235 6.79 -9.83 21.96
CA ASP A 235 7.58 -10.10 23.17
C ASP A 235 8.77 -9.15 23.33
N ASN A 236 9.25 -8.52 22.22
CA ASN A 236 10.47 -7.69 22.20
C ASN A 236 10.25 -6.35 21.47
N ALA A 237 9.04 -5.79 21.52
CA ALA A 237 8.55 -4.80 20.58
C ALA A 237 8.98 -3.36 20.84
N SER A 238 9.28 -2.96 22.08
CA SER A 238 9.37 -1.53 22.44
C SER A 238 10.41 -0.76 21.63
N ASN A 239 11.59 -1.34 21.44
CA ASN A 239 12.68 -0.70 20.70
C ASN A 239 12.42 -0.64 19.19
N VAL A 240 11.85 -1.72 18.61
CA VAL A 240 11.52 -1.77 17.18
C VAL A 240 10.40 -0.80 16.86
N LYS A 241 9.32 -0.79 17.65
CA LYS A 241 8.21 0.15 17.49
C LYS A 241 8.68 1.60 17.61
N SER A 242 9.43 1.93 18.64
CA SER A 242 9.97 3.28 18.83
C SER A 242 10.89 3.71 17.69
N TYR A 243 11.70 2.80 17.17
CA TYR A 243 12.57 3.06 16.03
C TYR A 243 11.74 3.31 14.76
N LEU A 244 10.76 2.46 14.47
CA LEU A 244 9.88 2.59 13.29
C LEU A 244 9.09 3.90 13.35
N ASP A 245 8.51 4.24 14.50
CA ASP A 245 7.78 5.50 14.69
C ASP A 245 8.69 6.74 14.53
N ALA A 246 9.97 6.63 14.93
CA ALA A 246 10.93 7.72 14.81
C ALA A 246 11.42 7.98 13.37
N ILE A 247 11.31 7.00 12.47
CA ILE A 247 11.73 7.14 11.06
C ILE A 247 10.60 7.54 10.12
N VAL A 248 9.38 7.70 10.62
CA VAL A 248 8.22 8.12 9.82
C VAL A 248 8.47 9.53 9.28
N PRO A 249 8.41 9.73 7.94
CA PRO A 249 8.54 11.05 7.36
C PRO A 249 7.39 11.98 7.76
N ASP A 250 7.64 13.29 7.78
CA ASP A 250 6.62 14.30 8.00
C ASP A 250 5.47 14.15 6.99
N GLY A 251 4.22 14.28 7.49
CA GLY A 251 3.01 14.16 6.67
C GLY A 251 2.47 12.74 6.50
N ILE A 252 3.10 11.75 7.10
CA ILE A 252 2.61 10.38 7.16
C ILE A 252 2.07 10.10 8.56
N GLU A 253 0.82 9.66 8.65
CA GLU A 253 0.22 9.20 9.90
C GLU A 253 0.57 7.73 10.11
N ALA A 254 1.15 7.40 11.28
CA ALA A 254 1.54 6.06 11.65
C ALA A 254 0.77 5.59 12.88
N VAL A 255 0.15 4.42 12.79
CA VAL A 255 -0.65 3.83 13.88
C VAL A 255 -0.37 2.34 13.98
N TRP A 256 -0.22 1.83 15.20
CA TRP A 256 -0.19 0.39 15.48
C TRP A 256 -1.62 -0.11 15.72
N ASN A 257 -2.19 -0.84 14.75
CA ASN A 257 -3.55 -1.39 14.87
C ASN A 257 -3.61 -2.54 15.90
N ASN A 258 -2.51 -3.25 16.05
CA ASN A 258 -2.27 -4.28 17.05
C ASN A 258 -0.76 -4.40 17.28
N ASP A 259 -0.35 -5.39 18.08
CA ASP A 259 1.07 -5.55 18.43
C ASP A 259 2.00 -5.86 17.26
N THR A 260 1.48 -6.31 16.13
CA THR A 260 2.28 -6.75 14.97
C THR A 260 1.95 -6.05 13.66
N THR A 261 0.92 -5.20 13.62
CA THR A 261 0.47 -4.53 12.38
C THR A 261 0.68 -3.02 12.47
N TRP A 262 1.59 -2.51 11.68
CA TRP A 262 1.86 -1.08 11.54
C TRP A 262 1.15 -0.54 10.31
N GLN A 263 0.28 0.44 10.53
CA GLN A 263 -0.49 1.13 9.50
C GLN A 263 0.08 2.52 9.28
N LEU A 264 0.28 2.88 8.02
CA LEU A 264 0.80 4.16 7.56
C LEU A 264 -0.17 4.75 6.56
N THR A 265 -0.64 5.97 6.79
CA THR A 265 -1.64 6.65 5.94
C THR A 265 -1.15 8.03 5.54
N PHE A 266 -1.24 8.35 4.26
CA PHE A 266 -0.82 9.62 3.70
C PHE A 266 -1.54 9.93 2.38
N SER A 267 -1.46 11.18 1.96
CA SER A 267 -2.06 11.63 0.72
C SER A 267 -1.17 12.66 0.01
N ALA A 268 -1.33 12.75 -1.32
CA ALA A 268 -0.56 13.63 -2.17
C ALA A 268 -1.45 14.24 -3.28
N GLU A 269 -1.05 15.38 -3.81
CA GLU A 269 -1.75 16.03 -4.93
C GLU A 269 -1.47 15.34 -6.28
N SER A 270 -0.38 14.56 -6.37
CA SER A 270 -0.01 13.81 -7.57
C SER A 270 0.46 12.39 -7.24
N PHE A 271 0.30 11.48 -8.19
CA PHE A 271 0.81 10.11 -8.09
C PHE A 271 2.33 10.08 -7.88
N LYS A 272 3.05 10.98 -8.56
CA LYS A 272 4.51 11.10 -8.41
C LYS A 272 4.92 11.46 -6.97
N GLU A 273 4.22 12.40 -6.36
CA GLU A 273 4.47 12.79 -4.97
C GLU A 273 4.17 11.66 -4.00
N LEU A 274 3.05 10.94 -4.21
CA LEU A 274 2.69 9.75 -3.45
C LEU A 274 3.81 8.69 -3.48
N CYS A 275 4.39 8.44 -4.67
CA CYS A 275 5.49 7.49 -4.83
C CYS A 275 6.79 7.98 -4.16
N VAL A 276 7.05 9.29 -4.16
CA VAL A 276 8.20 9.86 -3.43
C VAL A 276 8.06 9.64 -1.93
N GLN A 277 6.89 9.92 -1.36
CA GLN A 277 6.62 9.67 0.07
C GLN A 277 6.76 8.17 0.41
N THR A 278 6.26 7.29 -0.45
CA THR A 278 6.42 5.84 -0.30
C THR A 278 7.91 5.43 -0.30
N SER A 279 8.69 5.98 -1.22
CA SER A 279 10.13 5.68 -1.31
C SER A 279 10.91 6.16 -0.09
N GLN A 280 10.53 7.31 0.47
CA GLN A 280 11.12 7.83 1.72
C GLN A 280 10.80 6.91 2.90
N LEU A 281 9.56 6.45 3.01
CA LEU A 281 9.13 5.52 4.05
C LEU A 281 9.89 4.19 4.00
N PHE A 282 10.10 3.64 2.80
CA PHE A 282 10.85 2.41 2.61
C PHE A 282 12.38 2.62 2.66
N GLN A 283 12.84 3.84 2.97
CA GLN A 283 14.27 4.21 2.99
C GLN A 283 15.01 3.79 1.72
N SER A 284 14.30 3.81 0.60
CA SER A 284 14.86 3.45 -0.68
C SER A 284 15.87 4.50 -1.14
N SER A 285 17.12 4.11 -1.35
CA SER A 285 18.17 4.96 -1.91
C SER A 285 17.97 5.21 -3.41
N SER A 286 17.25 4.35 -4.10
CA SER A 286 16.82 4.56 -5.47
C SER A 286 15.64 5.53 -5.44
N LYS A 287 15.80 6.70 -6.04
CA LYS A 287 14.65 7.50 -6.49
C LYS A 287 13.95 6.64 -7.54
N SER A 288 13.06 5.77 -7.09
CA SER A 288 12.28 4.94 -7.96
C SER A 288 11.53 5.87 -8.90
N LEU A 289 11.82 5.77 -10.18
CA LEU A 289 11.19 6.56 -11.21
C LEU A 289 9.81 5.95 -11.46
N ALA A 290 8.89 6.17 -10.53
CA ALA A 290 7.50 5.87 -10.81
C ALA A 290 7.06 6.75 -11.99
N SER A 291 6.40 6.15 -12.95
CA SER A 291 5.85 6.86 -14.10
C SER A 291 4.34 6.73 -14.14
N GLU A 292 3.68 7.80 -14.52
CA GLU A 292 2.25 7.85 -14.81
C GLU A 292 2.07 8.47 -16.20
N SER A 293 1.29 7.80 -17.03
CA SER A 293 0.82 8.34 -18.31
C SER A 293 -0.70 8.36 -18.30
N ILE A 294 -1.29 9.52 -18.62
CA ILE A 294 -2.75 9.68 -18.62
C ILE A 294 -3.18 10.04 -20.04
N ILE A 295 -4.06 9.22 -20.61
CA ILE A 295 -4.58 9.38 -21.95
C ILE A 295 -6.11 9.38 -21.92
N ALA A 296 -6.74 10.39 -22.48
CA ALA A 296 -8.16 10.35 -22.78
C ALA A 296 -8.37 9.73 -24.17
N GLU A 297 -8.86 8.50 -24.24
CA GLU A 297 -9.22 7.85 -25.50
C GLU A 297 -10.40 8.55 -26.17
N ASN A 298 -11.39 8.94 -25.37
CA ASN A 298 -12.49 9.82 -25.73
C ASN A 298 -12.93 10.63 -24.51
N SER A 299 -13.94 11.45 -24.66
CA SER A 299 -14.44 12.30 -23.57
C SER A 299 -15.01 11.55 -22.35
N MET A 300 -15.28 10.24 -22.47
CA MET A 300 -15.84 9.43 -21.39
C MET A 300 -14.88 8.35 -20.91
N LYS A 301 -13.75 8.11 -21.58
CA LYS A 301 -12.81 7.06 -21.26
C LYS A 301 -11.40 7.61 -21.05
N ILE A 302 -10.91 7.50 -19.82
CA ILE A 302 -9.56 7.93 -19.43
C ILE A 302 -8.78 6.69 -19.00
N VAL A 303 -7.56 6.57 -19.50
CA VAL A 303 -6.63 5.49 -19.16
C VAL A 303 -5.45 6.08 -18.42
N HIS A 304 -5.17 5.59 -17.24
CA HIS A 304 -3.97 5.83 -16.49
C HIS A 304 -3.08 4.60 -16.58
N SER A 305 -1.90 4.74 -17.15
CA SER A 305 -0.87 3.69 -17.17
C SER A 305 0.17 3.99 -16.12
N TYR A 306 0.43 3.05 -15.24
CA TYR A 306 1.34 3.17 -14.11
C TYR A 306 2.49 2.19 -14.20
N GLU A 307 3.66 2.67 -13.86
CA GLU A 307 4.83 1.86 -13.54
C GLU A 307 5.32 2.29 -12.16
N GLU A 308 5.20 1.42 -11.18
CA GLU A 308 5.54 1.73 -9.79
C GLU A 308 6.52 0.71 -9.22
N PRO A 309 7.82 1.06 -9.09
CA PRO A 309 8.81 0.24 -8.43
C PRO A 309 8.75 0.40 -6.91
N PHE A 310 8.77 -0.72 -6.20
CA PHE A 310 8.87 -0.78 -4.75
C PHE A 310 10.19 -1.42 -4.33
N GLN A 311 10.77 -0.91 -3.24
CA GLN A 311 11.97 -1.46 -2.60
C GLN A 311 11.61 -1.81 -1.17
N PHE A 312 11.50 -3.09 -0.88
CA PHE A 312 11.11 -3.60 0.44
C PHE A 312 12.31 -4.04 1.29
N SER A 313 13.54 -3.86 0.82
CA SER A 313 14.77 -4.35 1.46
C SER A 313 14.96 -3.88 2.90
N PHE A 314 14.33 -2.79 3.29
CA PHE A 314 14.33 -2.33 4.68
C PHE A 314 13.49 -3.24 5.59
N PHE A 315 12.34 -3.73 5.10
CA PHE A 315 11.42 -4.60 5.83
C PHE A 315 11.57 -6.07 5.47
N VAL A 316 12.20 -6.36 4.34
CA VAL A 316 12.47 -7.70 3.81
C VAL A 316 13.90 -7.72 3.30
N PRO A 317 14.89 -7.98 4.16
CA PRO A 317 16.27 -8.07 3.75
C PRO A 317 16.52 -9.22 2.75
N ASP A 318 17.65 -9.17 2.03
CA ASP A 318 18.00 -10.00 0.86
C ASP A 318 17.83 -11.52 1.02
N SER A 319 17.69 -12.02 2.23
CA SER A 319 17.49 -13.44 2.51
C SER A 319 16.05 -13.80 2.90
N GLY A 320 15.18 -12.81 3.03
CA GLY A 320 13.80 -12.98 3.44
C GLY A 320 12.82 -12.91 2.27
N THR A 321 11.61 -13.45 2.49
CA THR A 321 10.48 -13.31 1.58
C THR A 321 9.29 -12.77 2.34
N ALA A 322 8.60 -11.78 1.79
CA ALA A 322 7.32 -11.30 2.29
C ALA A 322 6.25 -11.43 1.22
N ARG A 323 5.00 -11.55 1.65
CA ARG A 323 3.86 -11.45 0.75
C ARG A 323 3.54 -10.00 0.53
N ALA A 324 3.71 -9.47 -0.69
CA ALA A 324 3.31 -8.13 -1.05
C ALA A 324 2.01 -8.16 -1.83
N ARG A 325 1.04 -7.33 -1.42
CA ARG A 325 -0.25 -7.19 -2.08
C ARG A 325 -0.49 -5.73 -2.42
N TYR A 326 -0.95 -5.48 -3.63
CA TYR A 326 -1.27 -4.14 -4.07
C TYR A 326 -2.76 -4.05 -4.42
N PHE A 327 -3.41 -3.05 -3.87
CA PHE A 327 -4.84 -2.80 -4.02
C PHE A 327 -5.07 -1.41 -4.61
N TYR A 328 -6.05 -1.32 -5.50
CA TYR A 328 -6.44 -0.07 -6.12
C TYR A 328 -7.93 0.20 -5.97
N SER A 329 -8.28 1.46 -5.76
CA SER A 329 -9.66 1.92 -5.64
C SER A 329 -9.84 3.32 -6.21
N THR A 330 -11.09 3.73 -6.39
CA THR A 330 -11.45 5.11 -6.71
C THR A 330 -12.78 5.47 -6.07
N ASP A 331 -12.88 6.70 -5.57
CA ASP A 331 -14.10 7.27 -5.00
C ASP A 331 -14.93 8.00 -6.08
N THR A 332 -14.67 7.75 -7.36
CA THR A 332 -15.36 8.42 -8.47
C THR A 332 -16.57 7.65 -8.95
N ASN A 333 -17.50 8.32 -9.63
CA ASN A 333 -18.64 7.68 -10.29
C ASN A 333 -18.27 6.92 -11.58
N ALA A 334 -16.99 6.84 -11.91
CA ALA A 334 -16.53 6.08 -13.07
C ALA A 334 -16.56 4.57 -12.79
N ALA A 335 -16.95 3.79 -13.78
CA ALA A 335 -16.71 2.37 -13.76
C ALA A 335 -15.20 2.14 -13.92
N LEU A 336 -14.59 1.48 -12.91
CA LEU A 336 -13.16 1.17 -12.91
C LEU A 336 -12.92 -0.23 -13.48
N ALA A 337 -12.04 -0.33 -14.48
CA ALA A 337 -11.47 -1.59 -14.93
C ALA A 337 -9.95 -1.49 -14.87
N VAL A 338 -9.28 -2.51 -14.32
CA VAL A 338 -7.82 -2.54 -14.23
C VAL A 338 -7.28 -3.67 -15.07
N TYR A 339 -6.15 -3.44 -15.73
CA TYR A 339 -5.48 -4.37 -16.63
C TYR A 339 -4.02 -4.51 -16.21
N ASP A 340 -3.55 -5.75 -16.12
CA ASP A 340 -2.15 -6.11 -16.04
C ASP A 340 -1.73 -6.74 -17.36
N ASN A 341 -0.76 -6.15 -18.06
CA ASN A 341 -0.25 -6.63 -19.35
C ASN A 341 -1.36 -7.03 -20.34
N ASP A 342 -2.32 -6.13 -20.60
CA ASP A 342 -3.49 -6.33 -21.48
C ASP A 342 -4.52 -7.38 -20.98
N HIS A 343 -4.32 -7.96 -19.81
CA HIS A 343 -5.28 -8.87 -19.20
C HIS A 343 -6.11 -8.12 -18.16
N LYS A 344 -7.44 -8.13 -18.34
CA LYS A 344 -8.34 -7.57 -17.33
C LYS A 344 -8.13 -8.33 -16.02
N VAL A 345 -7.71 -7.61 -15.00
CA VAL A 345 -7.67 -8.15 -13.64
C VAL A 345 -9.12 -8.44 -13.26
N GLN A 346 -9.49 -9.73 -13.32
CA GLN A 346 -10.76 -10.13 -12.76
C GLN A 346 -10.66 -9.86 -11.26
N ASN A 347 -11.72 -9.29 -10.68
CA ASN A 347 -11.85 -9.24 -9.23
C ASN A 347 -11.58 -10.64 -8.71
N LEU A 348 -10.36 -10.88 -8.23
CA LEU A 348 -10.08 -12.09 -7.47
C LEU A 348 -11.17 -12.09 -6.39
N PRO A 349 -11.96 -13.19 -6.27
CA PRO A 349 -13.00 -13.23 -5.26
C PRO A 349 -12.31 -12.80 -3.98
N LEU A 350 -12.85 -11.76 -3.33
CA LEU A 350 -12.33 -11.17 -2.10
C LEU A 350 -11.83 -12.33 -1.25
N ALA A 351 -10.52 -12.50 -1.22
CA ALA A 351 -9.92 -13.40 -0.26
C ALA A 351 -10.48 -12.96 1.09
N ARG A 352 -10.70 -13.86 2.02
CA ARG A 352 -11.26 -13.57 3.36
C ARG A 352 -10.63 -12.35 4.06
N ASP A 353 -9.52 -11.85 3.52
CA ASP A 353 -8.67 -10.75 4.00
C ASP A 353 -8.61 -9.58 2.98
N GLY A 354 -9.63 -9.36 2.17
CA GLY A 354 -9.71 -8.21 1.24
C GLY A 354 -10.12 -6.92 1.96
N TYR A 355 -9.89 -5.81 1.29
CA TYR A 355 -10.34 -4.49 1.76
C TYR A 355 -11.58 -4.06 0.96
N ASP A 356 -12.65 -3.65 1.66
CA ASP A 356 -13.89 -3.24 1.03
C ASP A 356 -13.67 -2.07 0.06
N GLY A 357 -14.22 -2.18 -1.13
CA GLY A 357 -14.09 -1.15 -2.18
C GLY A 357 -12.79 -1.17 -2.96
N TYR A 358 -11.83 -2.07 -2.64
CA TYR A 358 -10.56 -2.18 -3.34
C TYR A 358 -10.50 -3.43 -4.23
N VAL A 359 -9.86 -3.28 -5.38
CA VAL A 359 -9.50 -4.39 -6.28
C VAL A 359 -8.06 -4.80 -5.99
N CYS A 360 -7.83 -6.08 -5.68
CA CYS A 360 -6.47 -6.62 -5.54
C CYS A 360 -5.87 -6.81 -6.93
N LEU A 361 -4.79 -6.10 -7.22
CA LEU A 361 -4.09 -6.16 -8.50
C LEU A 361 -2.97 -7.19 -8.50
N PHE A 362 -2.19 -7.22 -7.42
CA PHE A 362 -1.03 -8.07 -7.26
C PHE A 362 -1.03 -8.72 -5.88
N ASP A 363 -0.59 -9.97 -5.84
CA ASP A 363 -0.46 -10.78 -4.63
C ASP A 363 0.70 -11.76 -4.81
N ASP A 364 1.93 -11.29 -4.53
CA ASP A 364 3.16 -11.98 -4.85
C ASP A 364 4.06 -12.17 -3.62
N LEU A 365 4.94 -13.17 -3.70
CA LEU A 365 6.08 -13.29 -2.78
C LEU A 365 7.23 -12.44 -3.35
N VAL A 366 7.74 -11.52 -2.54
CA VAL A 366 8.79 -10.58 -2.94
C VAL A 366 10.06 -10.77 -2.12
N GLU A 367 11.21 -10.64 -2.80
CA GLU A 367 12.54 -10.65 -2.23
C GLU A 367 13.17 -9.29 -2.49
N GLY A 368 13.09 -8.38 -1.52
CA GLY A 368 13.73 -7.06 -1.59
C GLY A 368 13.01 -6.00 -2.41
N GLY A 369 12.50 -6.28 -3.59
CA GLY A 369 11.78 -5.27 -4.41
C GLY A 369 11.00 -5.87 -5.57
N CYS A 370 10.05 -5.08 -6.11
CA CYS A 370 9.26 -5.42 -7.29
C CYS A 370 8.84 -4.16 -8.04
N THR A 371 8.38 -4.32 -9.26
CA THR A 371 7.76 -3.24 -10.05
C THR A 371 6.38 -3.68 -10.49
N TYR A 372 5.37 -2.88 -10.19
CA TYR A 372 4.00 -3.10 -10.64
C TYR A 372 3.69 -2.23 -11.83
N ASN A 373 3.25 -2.86 -12.93
CA ASN A 373 2.80 -2.21 -14.14
C ASN A 373 1.32 -2.51 -14.33
N TYR A 374 0.49 -1.49 -14.45
CA TYR A 374 -0.94 -1.67 -14.66
C TYR A 374 -1.60 -0.47 -15.31
N ASP A 375 -2.73 -0.71 -15.97
CA ASP A 375 -3.59 0.30 -16.52
C ASP A 375 -4.91 0.37 -15.73
N ALA A 376 -5.25 1.55 -15.24
CA ALA A 376 -6.54 1.84 -14.65
C ALA A 376 -7.42 2.61 -15.65
N ILE A 377 -8.51 2.00 -16.09
CA ILE A 377 -9.44 2.57 -17.06
C ILE A 377 -10.65 3.11 -16.31
N PHE A 378 -10.85 4.41 -16.43
CA PHE A 378 -11.99 5.14 -15.89
C PHE A 378 -13.01 5.36 -17.01
N GLN A 379 -14.14 4.72 -16.90
CA GLN A 379 -15.24 4.87 -17.84
C GLN A 379 -16.36 5.67 -17.17
N TYR A 380 -16.50 6.93 -17.59
CA TYR A 380 -17.56 7.80 -17.11
C TYR A 380 -18.86 7.53 -17.87
N GLN A 381 -19.98 7.67 -17.17
CA GLN A 381 -21.31 7.59 -17.75
C GLN A 381 -22.16 8.78 -17.30
N PRO A 382 -22.82 9.49 -18.23
CA PRO A 382 -23.77 10.53 -17.85
C PRO A 382 -24.90 9.95 -17.00
N GLN A 383 -25.23 10.61 -15.90
CA GLN A 383 -26.44 10.32 -15.11
C GLN A 383 -27.68 10.82 -15.84
N GLN A 384 -27.55 11.95 -16.55
CA GLN A 384 -28.60 12.55 -17.33
C GLN A 384 -28.05 13.15 -18.62
N ILE A 385 -28.80 12.95 -19.71
CA ILE A 385 -28.60 13.62 -21.01
C ILE A 385 -29.84 14.46 -21.28
N THR A 386 -29.66 15.75 -21.54
CA THR A 386 -30.74 16.62 -21.99
C THR A 386 -30.43 17.13 -23.37
N VAL A 387 -31.26 16.79 -24.35
CA VAL A 387 -31.21 17.28 -25.73
C VAL A 387 -32.24 18.38 -25.91
N SER A 388 -31.79 19.61 -26.13
CA SER A 388 -32.65 20.75 -26.38
C SER A 388 -32.49 21.24 -27.82
N THR A 389 -33.50 21.03 -28.67
CA THR A 389 -33.48 21.43 -30.07
C THR A 389 -34.44 22.59 -30.29
N GLN A 390 -33.93 23.75 -30.72
CA GLN A 390 -34.72 24.91 -31.09
C GLN A 390 -34.88 24.98 -32.62
N ILE A 391 -36.09 24.93 -33.11
CA ILE A 391 -36.40 25.05 -34.52
C ILE A 391 -36.54 26.54 -34.86
N LYS A 392 -35.58 27.11 -35.60
CA LYS A 392 -35.64 28.50 -36.10
C LYS A 392 -36.24 28.57 -37.50
N SER A 393 -35.89 27.64 -38.38
CA SER A 393 -36.43 27.46 -39.72
C SER A 393 -36.15 26.05 -40.22
N ILE A 394 -36.65 25.68 -41.39
CA ILE A 394 -36.39 24.38 -42.07
C ILE A 394 -34.92 24.08 -42.23
N GLN A 395 -34.08 25.10 -42.39
CA GLN A 395 -32.61 24.93 -42.63
C GLN A 395 -31.77 25.37 -41.44
N LEU A 396 -32.34 25.90 -40.38
CA LEU A 396 -31.59 26.43 -39.26
C LEU A 396 -32.18 25.93 -37.92
N LEU A 397 -31.46 25.05 -37.32
CA LEU A 397 -31.72 24.51 -35.98
C LEU A 397 -30.58 24.95 -35.02
N THR A 398 -30.90 25.14 -33.78
CA THR A 398 -29.91 25.28 -32.71
C THR A 398 -30.14 24.15 -31.72
N ARG A 399 -29.10 23.39 -31.40
CA ARG A 399 -29.18 22.30 -30.45
C ARG A 399 -28.17 22.52 -29.31
N THR A 400 -28.59 22.23 -28.12
CA THR A 400 -27.70 22.10 -26.95
C THR A 400 -27.93 20.74 -26.33
N ILE A 401 -26.88 19.91 -26.27
CA ILE A 401 -26.85 18.64 -25.56
C ILE A 401 -26.13 18.87 -24.25
N THR A 402 -26.81 18.62 -23.14
CA THR A 402 -26.26 18.75 -21.79
C THR A 402 -26.00 17.36 -21.22
N LEU A 403 -24.78 17.11 -20.76
CA LEU A 403 -24.37 15.85 -20.14
C LEU A 403 -24.02 16.11 -18.68
N SER A 404 -24.73 15.50 -17.74
CA SER A 404 -24.43 15.56 -16.32
C SER A 404 -23.69 14.28 -15.91
N LEU A 405 -22.41 14.40 -15.55
CA LEU A 405 -21.51 13.25 -15.29
C LEU A 405 -21.42 12.87 -13.82
N GLY A 406 -21.97 13.69 -12.89
CA GLY A 406 -21.77 13.50 -11.46
C GLY A 406 -20.35 13.90 -11.03
N GLU A 407 -19.87 13.31 -9.94
CA GLU A 407 -18.56 13.62 -9.35
C GLU A 407 -17.42 13.14 -10.25
N VAL A 408 -16.54 14.07 -10.62
CA VAL A 408 -15.38 13.82 -11.49
C VAL A 408 -14.14 14.44 -10.84
N PRO A 409 -13.02 13.71 -10.69
CA PRO A 409 -11.76 14.28 -10.19
C PRO A 409 -11.30 15.49 -11.00
N LYS A 410 -10.77 16.50 -10.36
CA LYS A 410 -10.27 17.73 -11.02
C LYS A 410 -9.32 17.43 -12.19
N LEU A 411 -8.46 16.42 -12.01
CA LEU A 411 -7.56 15.97 -13.07
C LEU A 411 -8.32 15.52 -14.31
N HIS A 412 -9.40 14.75 -14.14
CA HIS A 412 -10.19 14.22 -15.24
C HIS A 412 -11.13 15.28 -15.87
N GLN A 413 -11.64 16.24 -15.08
CA GLN A 413 -12.53 17.29 -15.59
C GLN A 413 -11.90 18.05 -16.78
N LYS A 414 -10.62 18.41 -16.63
CA LYS A 414 -9.88 19.08 -17.70
C LYS A 414 -9.71 18.19 -18.92
N LEU A 415 -9.30 16.94 -18.73
CA LEU A 415 -9.06 15.97 -19.80
C LEU A 415 -10.34 15.69 -20.59
N ILE A 416 -11.47 15.44 -19.89
CA ILE A 416 -12.78 15.23 -20.48
C ILE A 416 -13.17 16.45 -21.31
N THR A 417 -13.05 17.65 -20.75
CA THR A 417 -13.43 18.90 -21.42
C THR A 417 -12.59 19.18 -22.66
N ASP A 418 -11.26 19.00 -22.57
CA ASP A 418 -10.35 19.29 -23.68
C ASP A 418 -10.51 18.25 -24.79
N THR A 419 -10.75 16.98 -24.45
CA THR A 419 -11.05 15.91 -25.42
C THR A 419 -12.38 16.16 -26.12
N ALA A 420 -13.43 16.50 -25.38
CA ALA A 420 -14.72 16.84 -25.94
C ALA A 420 -14.62 18.02 -26.93
N LYS A 421 -13.85 19.06 -26.59
CA LYS A 421 -13.57 20.18 -27.51
C LYS A 421 -12.82 19.75 -28.77
N ARG A 422 -11.83 18.88 -28.64
CA ARG A 422 -11.06 18.34 -29.77
C ARG A 422 -11.98 17.57 -30.71
N ASP A 423 -12.79 16.67 -30.19
CA ASP A 423 -13.64 15.78 -30.96
C ASP A 423 -14.78 16.54 -31.69
N THR A 424 -15.22 17.68 -31.15
CA THR A 424 -16.29 18.52 -31.72
C THR A 424 -15.83 19.80 -32.41
N TYR A 425 -14.52 20.01 -32.57
CA TYR A 425 -13.94 21.27 -33.02
C TYR A 425 -14.60 21.89 -34.29
N ASN A 426 -15.01 21.06 -35.26
CA ASN A 426 -15.65 21.50 -36.50
C ASN A 426 -17.16 21.56 -36.46
N PHE A 427 -17.80 21.13 -35.37
CA PHE A 427 -19.26 20.88 -35.33
C PHE A 427 -20.00 21.63 -34.25
N GLY A 428 -19.32 22.43 -33.44
CA GLY A 428 -19.98 23.17 -32.37
C GLY A 428 -19.01 23.66 -31.30
N THR A 429 -19.58 24.09 -30.17
CA THR A 429 -18.81 24.56 -29.02
C THR A 429 -19.12 23.71 -27.79
N ILE A 430 -18.06 23.30 -27.09
CA ILE A 430 -18.16 22.67 -25.78
C ILE A 430 -17.86 23.71 -24.69
N THR A 431 -18.77 23.82 -23.74
CA THR A 431 -18.50 24.51 -22.46
C THR A 431 -18.72 23.54 -21.32
N ALA A 432 -17.96 23.71 -20.24
CA ALA A 432 -18.05 22.88 -19.06
C ALA A 432 -18.38 23.75 -17.86
N LYS A 433 -19.16 23.22 -16.94
CA LYS A 433 -19.44 23.82 -15.64
C LYS A 433 -19.24 22.75 -14.58
N THR A 434 -18.55 23.11 -13.50
CA THR A 434 -18.39 22.27 -12.30
C THR A 434 -19.04 23.02 -11.14
N ASP A 435 -19.78 22.30 -10.30
CA ASP A 435 -20.33 22.82 -9.07
C ASP A 435 -19.37 22.62 -7.87
N ASP A 436 -19.82 23.04 -6.68
CA ASP A 436 -19.03 22.95 -5.44
C ASP A 436 -18.81 21.49 -4.98
N GLU A 437 -19.60 20.54 -5.50
CA GLU A 437 -19.50 19.10 -5.21
C GLU A 437 -18.70 18.33 -6.27
N ASN A 438 -17.98 19.06 -7.16
CA ASN A 438 -17.23 18.50 -8.29
C ASN A 438 -18.07 17.75 -9.34
N HIS A 439 -19.37 18.00 -9.42
CA HIS A 439 -20.21 17.47 -10.49
C HIS A 439 -19.90 18.19 -11.79
N LEU A 440 -19.48 17.44 -12.81
CA LEU A 440 -19.15 17.99 -14.12
C LEU A 440 -20.38 17.96 -15.04
N THR A 441 -20.73 19.11 -15.59
CA THR A 441 -21.74 19.24 -16.64
C THR A 441 -21.10 19.79 -17.91
N LEU A 442 -21.24 19.07 -19.02
CA LEU A 442 -20.82 19.48 -20.35
C LEU A 442 -22.00 19.99 -21.15
N PHE A 443 -21.82 21.08 -21.90
CA PHE A 443 -22.80 21.64 -22.82
C PHE A 443 -22.20 21.63 -24.22
N PHE A 444 -22.78 20.82 -25.10
CA PHE A 444 -22.43 20.79 -26.51
C PHE A 444 -23.46 21.57 -27.31
N THR A 445 -23.09 22.74 -27.83
CA THR A 445 -23.99 23.63 -28.57
C THR A 445 -23.62 23.68 -30.04
N GLN A 446 -24.60 23.45 -30.90
CA GLN A 446 -24.54 23.46 -32.36
C GLN A 446 -25.58 24.38 -32.98
N THR A 447 -25.24 25.05 -34.09
CA THR A 447 -26.23 25.82 -34.87
C THR A 447 -25.93 25.58 -36.33
N GLY A 448 -26.93 25.10 -37.09
CA GLY A 448 -26.75 24.78 -38.48
C GLY A 448 -27.91 24.02 -39.11
N THR A 449 -27.66 23.40 -40.25
CA THR A 449 -28.61 22.53 -40.92
C THR A 449 -28.82 21.20 -40.20
N PRO A 450 -29.90 20.48 -40.43
CA PRO A 450 -30.11 19.13 -39.90
C PRO A 450 -28.87 18.20 -40.11
N SER A 451 -28.33 18.18 -41.32
CA SER A 451 -27.16 17.37 -41.65
C SER A 451 -25.87 17.81 -40.92
N TYR A 452 -25.72 19.08 -40.57
CA TYR A 452 -24.59 19.58 -39.80
C TYR A 452 -24.71 19.13 -38.33
N LEU A 453 -25.90 19.16 -37.75
CA LEU A 453 -26.15 18.70 -36.39
C LEU A 453 -25.89 17.19 -36.27
N ALA A 454 -26.37 16.39 -37.23
CA ALA A 454 -26.18 14.95 -37.27
C ALA A 454 -24.67 14.54 -37.31
N LYS A 455 -23.88 15.24 -38.14
CA LYS A 455 -22.41 15.00 -38.18
C LYS A 455 -21.73 15.34 -36.87
N GLY A 456 -22.14 16.38 -36.19
CA GLY A 456 -21.57 16.72 -34.89
C GLY A 456 -21.97 15.75 -33.80
N PHE A 457 -23.18 15.21 -33.85
CA PHE A 457 -23.59 14.13 -32.96
C PHE A 457 -22.74 12.88 -33.18
N GLU A 458 -22.59 12.46 -34.44
CA GLU A 458 -21.74 11.30 -34.78
C GLU A 458 -20.30 11.49 -34.31
N ALA A 459 -19.74 12.67 -34.49
CA ALA A 459 -18.38 12.99 -34.07
C ALA A 459 -18.18 12.90 -32.54
N PHE A 460 -19.18 13.30 -31.75
CA PHE A 460 -19.09 13.33 -30.30
C PHE A 460 -19.51 12.01 -29.64
N PHE A 461 -20.65 11.43 -30.08
CA PHE A 461 -21.24 10.24 -29.46
C PHE A 461 -20.84 8.93 -30.16
N GLY A 462 -20.25 8.99 -31.34
CA GLY A 462 -19.92 7.80 -32.14
C GLY A 462 -21.15 7.03 -32.64
N GLY A 463 -22.34 7.50 -32.33
CA GLY A 463 -23.62 6.92 -32.74
C GLY A 463 -24.17 7.59 -33.99
N LYS A 464 -25.16 6.96 -34.64
CA LYS A 464 -25.82 7.54 -35.80
C LYS A 464 -26.95 8.49 -35.39
N GLU A 465 -27.07 9.55 -36.10
CA GLU A 465 -28.23 10.45 -35.99
C GLU A 465 -28.83 10.73 -37.35
N SER A 466 -30.17 10.79 -37.39
CA SER A 466 -30.90 11.37 -38.48
C SER A 466 -31.87 12.42 -37.95
N ILE A 467 -31.75 13.62 -38.47
CA ILE A 467 -32.69 14.70 -38.16
C ILE A 467 -33.25 15.23 -39.49
N ASP A 468 -34.55 15.32 -39.58
CA ASP A 468 -35.26 15.84 -40.75
C ASP A 468 -36.36 16.81 -40.32
N TYR A 469 -36.40 17.95 -40.98
CA TYR A 469 -37.47 18.91 -40.81
C TYR A 469 -37.92 19.35 -42.20
N CYS A 470 -38.98 18.74 -42.70
CA CYS A 470 -39.49 18.97 -44.04
C CYS A 470 -40.95 19.47 -44.04
N SER A 471 -41.30 20.23 -45.07
CA SER A 471 -42.68 20.59 -45.29
C SER A 471 -43.46 19.39 -45.85
N HIS A 472 -44.58 19.04 -45.22
CA HIS A 472 -45.46 17.95 -45.65
C HIS A 472 -46.53 18.44 -46.63
N THR A 473 -46.97 19.71 -46.47
CA THR A 473 -47.91 20.36 -47.42
C THR A 473 -47.51 21.81 -47.62
N THR A 474 -47.38 22.22 -48.90
CA THR A 474 -47.01 23.58 -49.29
C THR A 474 -48.04 24.27 -50.15
N ALA A 475 -49.30 23.84 -50.11
CA ALA A 475 -50.33 24.46 -50.92
C ALA A 475 -50.56 25.90 -50.47
N LEU A 476 -50.31 26.86 -51.40
CA LEU A 476 -50.42 28.30 -51.17
C LEU A 476 -51.77 28.74 -50.66
N PHE A 477 -52.83 27.99 -51.00
CA PHE A 477 -54.23 28.32 -50.66
C PHE A 477 -54.81 27.57 -49.44
N GLN A 478 -53.88 26.92 -48.62
CA GLN A 478 -54.27 26.33 -47.35
C GLN A 478 -54.02 27.33 -46.21
N PRO A 479 -54.92 27.44 -45.20
CA PRO A 479 -54.71 28.33 -44.06
C PRO A 479 -53.57 27.97 -43.15
N LYS A 480 -53.10 26.71 -43.22
CA LYS A 480 -51.99 26.18 -42.42
C LYS A 480 -51.06 25.41 -43.29
N HIS A 481 -49.74 25.56 -43.02
CA HIS A 481 -48.70 24.67 -43.51
C HIS A 481 -48.49 23.58 -42.51
N THR A 482 -48.33 22.33 -42.95
CA THR A 482 -47.93 21.21 -42.11
C THR A 482 -46.48 20.85 -42.38
N TYR A 483 -45.75 20.61 -41.30
CA TYR A 483 -44.35 20.21 -41.33
C TYR A 483 -44.19 18.89 -40.58
N ARG A 484 -43.24 18.07 -40.98
CA ARG A 484 -42.84 16.87 -40.26
C ARG A 484 -41.43 17.10 -39.70
N PHE A 485 -41.28 16.94 -38.38
CA PHE A 485 -40.00 16.92 -37.69
C PHE A 485 -39.73 15.50 -37.25
N THR A 486 -38.57 14.94 -37.60
CA THR A 486 -38.15 13.61 -37.20
C THR A 486 -36.75 13.73 -36.67
N GLU A 487 -36.47 13.13 -35.52
CA GLU A 487 -35.19 13.10 -34.88
C GLU A 487 -34.93 11.70 -34.31
N ASN A 488 -33.88 11.01 -34.82
CA ASN A 488 -33.47 9.71 -34.33
C ASN A 488 -32.03 9.83 -33.86
N MET A 489 -31.75 9.48 -32.62
CA MET A 489 -30.44 9.53 -31.97
C MET A 489 -30.11 8.17 -31.38
N ASP A 490 -28.88 7.71 -31.63
CA ASP A 490 -28.37 6.44 -31.10
C ASP A 490 -27.18 6.73 -30.18
N PHE A 491 -27.37 6.56 -28.88
CA PHE A 491 -26.37 6.72 -27.83
C PHE A 491 -25.69 5.41 -27.47
N SER A 492 -25.99 4.29 -28.14
CA SER A 492 -25.52 2.94 -27.75
C SER A 492 -24.00 2.81 -27.67
N ASN A 493 -23.26 3.55 -28.50
CA ASN A 493 -21.80 3.54 -28.50
C ASN A 493 -21.19 4.40 -27.38
N PHE A 494 -21.98 5.26 -26.77
CA PHE A 494 -21.54 6.22 -25.76
C PHE A 494 -21.86 5.76 -24.34
N LEU A 495 -22.97 5.05 -24.14
CA LEU A 495 -23.45 4.60 -22.84
C LEU A 495 -22.96 3.18 -22.53
N VAL A 496 -22.32 3.01 -21.39
CA VAL A 496 -21.84 1.70 -20.92
C VAL A 496 -22.97 0.87 -20.32
N GLN A 497 -23.85 1.52 -19.58
CA GLN A 497 -25.04 0.93 -18.96
C GLN A 497 -26.28 1.69 -19.42
N PRO A 498 -26.98 1.15 -20.40
CA PRO A 498 -28.10 1.86 -21.05
C PRO A 498 -29.16 2.36 -20.08
N ASP A 499 -29.60 1.48 -19.21
CA ASP A 499 -30.78 1.73 -18.36
C ASP A 499 -30.51 2.68 -17.18
N ALA A 500 -29.24 3.10 -16.98
CA ALA A 500 -28.83 3.96 -15.87
C ALA A 500 -28.86 5.47 -16.21
N THR A 501 -29.05 5.84 -17.49
CA THR A 501 -29.01 7.22 -17.95
C THR A 501 -30.42 7.72 -18.32
N LEU A 502 -30.85 8.80 -17.68
CA LEU A 502 -32.12 9.47 -18.06
C LEU A 502 -31.88 10.41 -19.24
N ILE A 503 -32.53 10.16 -20.38
CA ILE A 503 -32.50 11.03 -21.55
C ILE A 503 -33.76 11.88 -21.57
N THR A 504 -33.58 13.19 -21.56
CA THR A 504 -34.68 14.17 -21.69
C THR A 504 -34.55 14.90 -23.02
N VAL A 505 -35.58 14.87 -23.83
CA VAL A 505 -35.63 15.62 -25.10
C VAL A 505 -36.56 16.79 -24.95
N MET A 506 -36.10 17.95 -25.38
CA MET A 506 -36.90 19.18 -25.43
C MET A 506 -36.83 19.78 -26.84
N VAL A 507 -37.99 20.02 -27.46
CA VAL A 507 -38.06 20.66 -28.77
C VAL A 507 -38.80 21.98 -28.61
N GLN A 508 -38.09 23.08 -28.81
CA GLN A 508 -38.67 24.43 -28.83
C GLN A 508 -39.19 24.76 -30.23
N LEU A 509 -40.45 24.94 -30.34
CA LEU A 509 -41.15 25.22 -31.61
C LEU A 509 -41.16 26.71 -31.92
N PRO A 510 -41.22 27.12 -33.24
CA PRO A 510 -41.46 28.50 -33.62
C PRO A 510 -42.78 29.02 -33.09
N ASN A 511 -42.87 30.33 -32.82
CA ASN A 511 -44.07 30.96 -32.35
C ASN A 511 -45.28 30.70 -33.30
N GLY A 512 -46.42 30.36 -32.74
CA GLY A 512 -47.63 30.05 -33.49
C GLY A 512 -47.67 28.64 -34.09
N THR A 513 -46.71 27.78 -33.79
CA THR A 513 -46.70 26.37 -34.18
C THR A 513 -47.58 25.57 -33.22
N ALA A 514 -48.39 24.68 -33.75
CA ALA A 514 -49.17 23.71 -32.97
C ALA A 514 -48.73 22.30 -33.32
N ILE A 515 -48.64 21.43 -32.32
CA ILE A 515 -48.41 19.99 -32.51
C ILE A 515 -49.75 19.37 -32.90
N MET A 516 -49.79 18.67 -34.01
CA MET A 516 -50.96 17.95 -34.50
C MET A 516 -50.94 16.47 -34.08
N SER A 517 -49.78 15.87 -34.12
CA SER A 517 -49.53 14.51 -33.64
C SER A 517 -48.07 14.35 -33.30
N ASP A 518 -47.76 13.52 -32.33
CA ASP A 518 -46.44 13.10 -31.95
C ASP A 518 -46.40 11.58 -31.78
N SER A 519 -45.27 10.99 -32.06
CA SER A 519 -44.96 9.62 -31.73
C SER A 519 -43.55 9.56 -31.17
N LEU A 520 -43.41 9.08 -29.98
CA LEU A 520 -42.13 8.70 -29.37
C LEU A 520 -42.14 7.19 -29.31
N GLU A 521 -41.25 6.55 -30.07
CA GLU A 521 -41.02 5.10 -29.98
C GLU A 521 -40.14 4.83 -28.74
N SER A 522 -40.74 4.86 -27.56
CA SER A 522 -40.12 4.45 -26.32
C SER A 522 -41.16 4.13 -25.26
N SER A 523 -40.81 3.29 -24.31
CA SER A 523 -41.68 2.77 -23.23
C SER A 523 -42.05 3.79 -22.16
N LEU A 524 -41.84 5.11 -22.36
CA LEU A 524 -41.91 6.08 -21.29
C LEU A 524 -42.96 7.16 -21.43
N THR A 525 -43.40 7.56 -20.23
CA THR A 525 -44.42 8.56 -19.97
C THR A 525 -44.05 9.93 -20.55
N THR A 526 -44.80 10.39 -21.55
CA THR A 526 -44.77 11.76 -22.02
C THR A 526 -45.47 12.66 -21.01
N GLU A 527 -44.74 13.49 -20.31
CA GLU A 527 -45.29 14.69 -19.71
C GLU A 527 -45.32 15.79 -20.78
N ASN A 528 -46.43 15.88 -21.49
CA ASN A 528 -46.66 16.95 -22.47
C ASN A 528 -46.93 18.28 -21.74
N ASN A 529 -45.89 18.94 -21.30
CA ASN A 529 -45.94 20.31 -20.83
C ASN A 529 -45.80 21.26 -22.03
N ILE A 530 -46.92 21.57 -22.70
CA ILE A 530 -46.97 22.61 -23.72
C ILE A 530 -47.11 23.99 -23.03
N LEU A 531 -46.17 24.30 -22.14
CA LEU A 531 -45.95 25.66 -21.68
C LEU A 531 -44.88 26.28 -22.58
N ASP A 532 -45.16 27.43 -23.16
CA ASP A 532 -44.23 28.23 -23.94
C ASP A 532 -43.68 27.63 -25.27
N ASN A 533 -44.49 26.85 -26.00
CA ASN A 533 -44.09 26.19 -27.26
C ASN A 533 -42.94 25.19 -27.12
N VAL A 534 -42.75 24.57 -25.95
CA VAL A 534 -41.73 23.53 -25.70
C VAL A 534 -42.42 22.18 -25.56
N TYR A 535 -42.00 21.22 -26.37
CA TYR A 535 -42.30 19.80 -26.20
C TYR A 535 -41.21 19.14 -25.36
N SER A 536 -41.59 18.33 -24.38
CA SER A 536 -40.63 17.59 -23.54
C SER A 536 -41.04 16.13 -23.41
N ALA A 537 -40.09 15.22 -23.59
CA ALA A 537 -40.23 13.78 -23.38
C ALA A 537 -39.01 13.21 -22.68
N LYS A 538 -39.19 12.11 -21.94
CA LYS A 538 -38.11 11.42 -21.20
C LYS A 538 -38.09 9.95 -21.58
N THR A 539 -36.86 9.39 -21.68
CA THR A 539 -36.61 7.97 -21.94
C THR A 539 -35.37 7.48 -21.22
N THR A 540 -35.27 6.18 -20.99
CA THR A 540 -34.04 5.49 -20.60
C THR A 540 -33.52 4.60 -21.72
N ASP A 541 -34.19 4.56 -22.88
CA ASP A 541 -33.74 3.81 -24.05
C ASP A 541 -32.54 4.50 -24.70
N ASN A 542 -31.55 3.72 -25.14
CA ASN A 542 -30.34 4.24 -25.82
C ASN A 542 -30.60 4.82 -27.19
N VAL A 543 -31.65 4.36 -27.85
CA VAL A 543 -32.09 4.83 -29.16
C VAL A 543 -33.37 5.62 -28.97
N LEU A 544 -33.31 6.89 -29.33
CA LEU A 544 -34.45 7.77 -29.26
C LEU A 544 -34.98 8.01 -30.67
N SER A 545 -36.27 7.78 -30.90
CA SER A 545 -36.96 8.10 -32.15
C SER A 545 -38.15 9.00 -31.85
N LEU A 546 -38.11 10.24 -32.32
CA LEU A 546 -39.13 11.24 -32.16
C LEU A 546 -39.65 11.67 -33.52
N THR A 547 -40.96 11.58 -33.73
CA THR A 547 -41.64 12.15 -34.91
C THR A 547 -42.77 13.06 -34.47
N MET A 548 -42.78 14.28 -35.00
CA MET A 548 -43.84 15.26 -34.73
C MET A 548 -44.40 15.80 -36.04
N THR A 549 -45.74 15.91 -36.10
CA THR A 549 -46.40 16.67 -37.16
C THR A 549 -46.78 18.02 -36.60
N LEU A 550 -46.29 19.06 -37.21
CA LEU A 550 -46.40 20.45 -36.75
C LEU A 550 -47.27 21.23 -37.73
N SER A 551 -48.06 22.17 -37.24
CA SER A 551 -48.82 23.07 -38.10
C SER A 551 -48.53 24.52 -37.77
N GLN A 552 -48.32 25.33 -38.80
CA GLN A 552 -48.11 26.78 -38.69
C GLN A 552 -49.13 27.55 -39.53
N PRO A 553 -49.54 28.73 -39.10
CA PRO A 553 -50.38 29.61 -39.92
C PRO A 553 -49.65 29.96 -41.23
N ASN A 554 -50.35 29.87 -42.35
CA ASN A 554 -49.81 30.26 -43.63
C ASN A 554 -49.94 31.77 -43.83
N ALA A 555 -48.89 32.55 -43.56
CA ALA A 555 -48.93 34.00 -43.65
C ALA A 555 -49.29 34.46 -45.06
N VAL A 556 -48.87 33.74 -46.11
CA VAL A 556 -49.20 34.09 -47.52
C VAL A 556 -50.70 33.94 -47.74
N TYR A 557 -51.34 32.87 -47.23
CA TYR A 557 -52.75 32.68 -47.31
C TYR A 557 -53.53 33.85 -46.68
N TYR A 558 -53.15 34.25 -45.46
CA TYR A 558 -53.83 35.36 -44.77
C TYR A 558 -53.54 36.68 -45.42
N LEU A 559 -52.35 36.94 -46.00
CA LEU A 559 -52.06 38.13 -46.81
C LEU A 559 -52.95 38.16 -48.09
N CYS A 560 -53.03 37.01 -48.80
CA CYS A 560 -53.86 36.88 -49.96
C CYS A 560 -55.37 37.10 -49.61
N LEU A 561 -55.79 36.53 -48.51
CA LEU A 561 -57.16 36.69 -47.99
C LEU A 561 -57.42 38.16 -47.65
N LEU A 562 -56.53 38.84 -46.97
CA LEU A 562 -56.61 40.25 -46.62
C LEU A 562 -56.66 41.11 -47.90
N SER A 563 -55.76 40.83 -48.87
CA SER A 563 -55.74 41.50 -50.14
C SER A 563 -57.04 41.32 -50.89
N LEU A 564 -57.61 40.11 -50.89
CA LEU A 564 -58.91 39.83 -51.51
C LEU A 564 -60.03 40.62 -50.82
N ILE A 565 -60.03 40.66 -49.46
CA ILE A 565 -60.98 41.45 -48.69
C ILE A 565 -60.91 42.94 -49.04
N ILE A 566 -59.67 43.47 -49.16
CA ILE A 566 -59.42 44.86 -49.55
C ILE A 566 -59.98 45.13 -50.96
N ILE A 567 -59.71 44.24 -51.93
CA ILE A 567 -60.14 44.34 -53.29
C ILE A 567 -61.69 44.31 -53.35
N VAL A 568 -62.30 43.30 -52.68
CA VAL A 568 -63.78 43.19 -52.63
C VAL A 568 -64.35 44.39 -51.94
N SER A 569 -63.77 44.89 -50.87
CA SER A 569 -64.26 46.12 -50.20
C SER A 569 -64.15 47.34 -51.09
N ALA A 570 -63.09 47.46 -51.84
CA ALA A 570 -62.93 48.56 -52.82
C ALA A 570 -63.90 48.46 -53.96
N ILE A 571 -64.20 47.25 -54.45
CA ILE A 571 -65.25 47.03 -55.45
C ILE A 571 -66.63 47.39 -54.89
N LEU A 572 -66.96 46.91 -53.73
CA LEU A 572 -68.25 47.23 -53.06
C LEU A 572 -68.41 48.72 -52.79
N TYR A 573 -67.34 49.38 -52.33
CA TYR A 573 -67.29 50.83 -52.13
C TYR A 573 -67.50 51.58 -53.46
N SER A 574 -66.84 51.15 -54.50
CA SER A 574 -66.97 51.74 -55.85
C SER A 574 -68.33 51.53 -56.39
N ALA A 575 -68.94 50.33 -56.24
CA ALA A 575 -70.29 50.04 -56.62
C ALA A 575 -71.31 50.86 -55.79
N TYR A 576 -71.13 50.99 -54.50
CA TYR A 576 -71.94 51.84 -53.63
C TYR A 576 -71.86 53.30 -54.06
N LYS A 577 -70.66 53.80 -54.33
CA LYS A 577 -70.46 55.17 -54.83
C LYS A 577 -71.19 55.39 -56.19
N TRP A 578 -71.04 54.39 -57.08
CA TRP A 578 -71.72 54.41 -58.37
C TRP A 578 -73.25 54.41 -58.22
N LEU A 579 -73.85 53.52 -57.41
CA LEU A 579 -75.25 53.44 -57.11
C LEU A 579 -75.80 54.71 -56.41
N SER A 580 -75.02 55.30 -55.51
CA SER A 580 -75.37 56.54 -54.83
C SER A 580 -75.36 57.76 -55.82
N ALA A 581 -74.38 57.78 -56.74
CA ALA A 581 -74.35 58.81 -57.82
C ALA A 581 -75.52 58.66 -58.77
N ASP A 582 -75.86 57.41 -59.14
CA ASP A 582 -77.03 57.14 -60.00
C ASP A 582 -78.36 57.53 -59.31
N LYS A 583 -78.50 57.31 -58.00
CA LYS A 583 -79.62 57.81 -57.20
C LYS A 583 -79.71 59.35 -57.17
N MET A 584 -78.56 60.01 -57.03
CA MET A 584 -78.53 61.47 -57.02
C MET A 584 -78.86 62.05 -58.38
N GLN A 585 -78.39 61.41 -59.48
CA GLN A 585 -78.72 61.78 -60.83
C GLN A 585 -80.21 61.59 -61.15
N LYS A 586 -80.85 60.50 -60.65
CA LYS A 586 -82.27 60.26 -60.81
C LYS A 586 -83.11 61.22 -59.94
N LEU A 587 -82.62 61.69 -58.82
CA LEU A 587 -83.28 62.73 -58.01
C LEU A 587 -83.11 64.13 -58.63
N SER A 588 -82.00 64.44 -59.30
CA SER A 588 -81.79 65.71 -60.00
C SER A 588 -82.63 65.83 -61.31
N LYS A 589 -83.02 64.69 -61.92
CA LYS A 589 -83.88 64.65 -63.09
C LYS A 589 -85.38 64.69 -62.75
N LYS A 590 -85.74 64.64 -61.45
CA LYS A 590 -87.13 64.74 -60.95
C LYS A 590 -87.50 66.12 -60.32
N LYS A 591 -86.50 67.01 -60.31
CA LYS A 591 -86.74 68.45 -60.09
C LYS A 591 -86.69 69.14 -61.46
#